data_959d623eedd10821d9faa18cd8210180
#
_entry.id   959d623eedd10821d9faa18cd8210180
#
_cell.length_a   1.000
_cell.length_b   1.000
_cell.length_c   1.000
_cell.angle_alpha   90.00
_cell.angle_beta   90.00
_cell.angle_gamma   90.00
#
_symmetry.space_group_name_H-M   'P 1'
#
loop_
_entity.id
_entity.type
_entity.pdbx_description
1 polymer ?
#
loop_
_entity_poly.entity_id
_entity_poly.type
_entity_poly.pdbx_seq_one_letter_code
_entity_poly.pdbx_strand_id
1 'polypeptide(L)'
;ITDASGNAVTDITSLTYKTVTDGKGASISGYDITNKSGLITLFDKKAITASPTKTDEWNITVTFINYNADQSNNAGNTFSGKILIQKEFIPIVLSDVCTNENNLATCITTLANKSEPSITNIYHHDANLENGAEDNSYRYAGASNSINNYICLGSNESTCPDANLFRIIGVFEDQTKVIQVTPFYDRWDADDSNTWSTSSLNTYLNGTYLTSLGTLTDKIATTTWKVGGGTYANIQTSVPKTVYQYEVGSSASSTTNDAKIGLMYVSDYEYGASPSAWTLVGYNSSDATKSYRASRSINWMYLGLSEWTISRISTSSYNSFGVLNDGSVDNGPARTLLRFRPSFYLEFSVKYVSGSGTQSDPIRIN
;
A
#
# COMPACT_ATOMS: atom_id res chain seq x y z
N ILE A 1 -36.68 -3.17 7.02
CA ILE A 1 -37.59 -3.22 5.87
C ILE A 1 -38.77 -2.33 6.18
N THR A 2 -39.08 -1.43 5.27
CA THR A 2 -40.17 -0.47 5.42
C THR A 2 -41.12 -0.57 4.23
N ASP A 3 -42.39 -0.22 4.45
CA ASP A 3 -43.36 0.01 3.38
C ASP A 3 -43.07 1.30 2.58
N ALA A 4 -43.86 1.60 1.59
CA ALA A 4 -43.71 2.81 0.78
C ALA A 4 -43.89 4.11 1.59
N SER A 5 -44.44 4.04 2.80
CA SER A 5 -44.60 5.15 3.75
C SER A 5 -43.52 5.20 4.81
N GLY A 6 -42.53 4.28 4.76
CA GLY A 6 -41.43 4.21 5.73
C GLY A 6 -41.72 3.43 7.02
N ASN A 7 -42.84 2.71 7.11
CA ASN A 7 -43.15 1.91 8.29
C ASN A 7 -42.51 0.52 8.20
N ALA A 8 -42.18 -0.04 9.35
CA ALA A 8 -41.61 -1.41 9.42
C ALA A 8 -42.67 -2.46 9.12
N VAL A 9 -42.36 -3.43 8.24
CA VAL A 9 -43.34 -4.37 7.71
C VAL A 9 -43.07 -5.85 7.86
N THR A 10 -41.83 -6.29 8.16
CA THR A 10 -41.54 -7.74 8.14
C THR A 10 -40.40 -8.17 9.05
N ASP A 11 -40.41 -9.46 9.37
CA ASP A 11 -39.33 -10.20 10.00
C ASP A 11 -38.77 -11.27 9.06
N ILE A 12 -37.48 -11.51 9.06
CA ILE A 12 -36.90 -12.76 8.57
C ILE A 12 -37.01 -13.77 9.71
N THR A 13 -37.77 -14.82 9.50
CA THR A 13 -38.05 -15.82 10.53
C THR A 13 -37.18 -17.04 10.46
N SER A 14 -36.60 -17.34 9.31
CA SER A 14 -35.68 -18.46 9.19
C SER A 14 -34.68 -18.27 8.04
N LEU A 15 -33.48 -18.78 8.27
CA LEU A 15 -32.46 -19.00 7.26
C LEU A 15 -31.94 -20.40 7.41
N THR A 16 -32.02 -21.19 6.32
CA THR A 16 -31.45 -22.54 6.30
C THR A 16 -30.41 -22.66 5.21
N TYR A 17 -29.36 -23.42 5.49
CA TYR A 17 -28.44 -23.85 4.46
C TYR A 17 -28.07 -25.32 4.65
N LYS A 18 -27.67 -25.97 3.57
CA LYS A 18 -27.10 -27.31 3.60
C LYS A 18 -26.02 -27.44 2.54
N THR A 19 -25.05 -28.28 2.81
CA THR A 19 -24.09 -28.71 1.80
C THR A 19 -24.73 -29.85 0.99
N VAL A 20 -24.88 -29.65 -0.29
CA VAL A 20 -25.62 -30.58 -1.15
C VAL A 20 -24.97 -31.96 -1.23
N THR A 21 -23.65 -32.04 -1.04
CA THR A 21 -22.89 -33.29 -1.10
C THR A 21 -23.05 -34.20 0.14
N ASP A 22 -23.37 -33.66 1.30
CA ASP A 22 -23.49 -34.42 2.56
C ASP A 22 -24.87 -34.34 3.20
N GLY A 23 -25.76 -33.53 2.64
CA GLY A 23 -27.13 -33.37 3.15
C GLY A 23 -27.24 -32.73 4.53
N LYS A 24 -26.10 -32.28 5.12
CA LYS A 24 -26.09 -31.63 6.42
C LYS A 24 -26.27 -30.13 6.22
N GLY A 25 -26.93 -29.49 7.17
CA GLY A 25 -27.18 -28.08 7.15
C GLY A 25 -27.34 -27.50 8.54
N ALA A 26 -27.39 -26.18 8.61
CA ALA A 26 -27.70 -25.42 9.81
C ALA A 26 -28.90 -24.50 9.53
N SER A 27 -29.67 -24.22 10.56
CA SER A 27 -30.80 -23.28 10.49
C SER A 27 -30.61 -22.16 11.49
N ILE A 28 -30.90 -20.94 11.06
CA ILE A 28 -31.09 -19.80 11.94
C ILE A 28 -32.55 -19.39 11.80
N SER A 29 -33.25 -19.27 12.90
CA SER A 29 -34.65 -18.88 12.94
C SER A 29 -34.86 -17.73 13.91
N GLY A 30 -35.96 -17.00 13.72
CA GLY A 30 -36.34 -15.91 14.61
C GLY A 30 -35.52 -14.65 14.43
N TYR A 31 -34.98 -14.40 13.25
CA TYR A 31 -34.25 -13.17 12.94
C TYR A 31 -35.25 -12.03 12.73
N ASP A 32 -35.40 -11.15 13.71
CA ASP A 32 -36.24 -9.98 13.62
C ASP A 32 -35.53 -8.86 12.83
N ILE A 33 -36.10 -8.49 11.68
CA ILE A 33 -35.60 -7.38 10.85
C ILE A 33 -36.51 -6.15 10.89
N THR A 34 -37.49 -6.16 11.78
CA THR A 34 -38.36 -5.00 12.03
C THR A 34 -37.49 -3.78 12.39
N ASN A 35 -37.73 -2.66 11.74
CA ASN A 35 -36.92 -1.43 11.90
C ASN A 35 -35.43 -1.56 11.56
N LYS A 36 -35.02 -2.62 10.87
CA LYS A 36 -33.65 -2.73 10.37
C LYS A 36 -33.54 -2.10 8.98
N SER A 37 -32.51 -1.32 8.81
CA SER A 37 -32.12 -0.76 7.51
C SER A 37 -30.61 -1.01 7.27
N GLY A 38 -30.22 -1.07 6.00
CA GLY A 38 -28.84 -1.32 5.61
C GLY A 38 -28.49 -2.81 5.53
N LEU A 39 -27.22 -3.15 5.71
CA LEU A 39 -26.71 -4.50 5.64
C LEU A 39 -27.02 -5.29 6.90
N ILE A 40 -27.65 -6.46 6.76
CA ILE A 40 -27.92 -7.41 7.85
C ILE A 40 -27.06 -8.64 7.60
N THR A 41 -26.12 -8.94 8.49
CA THR A 41 -25.30 -10.14 8.41
C THR A 41 -26.10 -11.34 8.91
N LEU A 42 -26.39 -12.29 8.03
CA LEU A 42 -27.14 -13.51 8.34
C LEU A 42 -26.21 -14.64 8.79
N PHE A 43 -25.04 -14.76 8.13
CA PHE A 43 -23.96 -15.65 8.54
C PHE A 43 -22.64 -14.90 8.47
N ASP A 44 -21.87 -15.01 9.53
CA ASP A 44 -20.50 -14.52 9.61
C ASP A 44 -19.52 -15.72 9.58
N LYS A 45 -18.47 -15.59 8.76
CA LYS A 45 -17.32 -16.54 8.73
C LYS A 45 -17.69 -18.01 8.48
N LYS A 46 -18.62 -18.27 7.56
CA LYS A 46 -18.90 -19.62 7.10
C LYS A 46 -17.74 -20.14 6.26
N ALA A 47 -17.04 -21.16 6.77
CA ALA A 47 -16.00 -21.82 5.99
C ALA A 47 -16.61 -22.56 4.78
N ILE A 48 -16.13 -22.20 3.59
CA ILE A 48 -16.47 -22.90 2.34
C ILE A 48 -15.27 -23.76 1.98
N THR A 49 -15.48 -25.07 1.93
CA THR A 49 -14.43 -26.00 1.51
C THR A 49 -14.26 -25.90 0.00
N ALA A 50 -13.08 -25.47 -0.47
CA ALA A 50 -12.75 -25.47 -1.88
C ALA A 50 -12.69 -26.92 -2.40
N SER A 51 -13.76 -27.35 -3.05
CA SER A 51 -13.82 -28.64 -3.75
C SER A 51 -14.73 -28.47 -4.96
N PRO A 52 -14.29 -28.85 -6.16
CA PRO A 52 -15.12 -28.71 -7.36
C PRO A 52 -16.41 -29.57 -7.33
N THR A 53 -16.52 -30.49 -6.35
CA THR A 53 -17.68 -31.38 -6.20
C THR A 53 -18.63 -30.98 -5.08
N LYS A 54 -18.33 -29.87 -4.34
CA LYS A 54 -19.19 -29.40 -3.25
C LYS A 54 -19.95 -28.14 -3.66
N THR A 55 -21.24 -28.15 -3.38
CA THR A 55 -22.14 -27.01 -3.57
C THR A 55 -22.83 -26.72 -2.24
N ASP A 56 -22.76 -25.49 -1.77
CA ASP A 56 -23.56 -25.02 -0.65
C ASP A 56 -24.86 -24.40 -1.17
N GLU A 57 -25.98 -24.87 -0.68
CA GLU A 57 -27.32 -24.37 -1.02
C GLU A 57 -27.87 -23.57 0.16
N TRP A 58 -28.42 -22.41 -0.16
CA TRP A 58 -28.94 -21.48 0.83
C TRP A 58 -30.41 -21.19 0.54
N ASN A 59 -31.27 -21.44 1.55
CA ASN A 59 -32.71 -21.13 1.47
C ASN A 59 -33.01 -20.00 2.48
N ILE A 60 -33.50 -18.89 1.96
CA ILE A 60 -33.94 -17.76 2.76
C ILE A 60 -35.45 -17.69 2.72
N THR A 61 -36.05 -17.72 3.91
CA THR A 61 -37.52 -17.60 4.04
C THR A 61 -37.80 -16.26 4.77
N VAL A 62 -38.61 -15.44 4.11
CA VAL A 62 -39.14 -14.21 4.69
C VAL A 62 -40.60 -14.46 5.00
N THR A 63 -41.00 -14.27 6.24
CA THR A 63 -42.37 -14.51 6.69
C THR A 63 -42.99 -13.22 7.21
N PHE A 64 -44.17 -12.91 6.70
CA PHE A 64 -45.03 -11.92 7.34
C PHE A 64 -45.72 -12.58 8.53
N ILE A 65 -45.49 -12.02 9.71
CA ILE A 65 -46.09 -12.53 10.93
C ILE A 65 -47.56 -12.10 10.94
N ASN A 66 -48.44 -13.07 11.08
CA ASN A 66 -49.85 -12.79 11.30
C ASN A 66 -50.06 -12.48 12.79
N TYR A 67 -50.24 -11.21 13.10
CA TYR A 67 -50.64 -10.76 14.42
C TYR A 67 -52.15 -10.84 14.50
N ASN A 68 -52.72 -11.18 15.68
CA ASN A 68 -54.20 -11.14 15.92
C ASN A 68 -54.70 -9.69 16.00
N ALA A 69 -54.32 -8.88 15.01
CA ALA A 69 -54.68 -7.48 14.89
C ALA A 69 -54.90 -7.12 13.42
N ASP A 70 -55.55 -6.03 13.13
CA ASP A 70 -55.75 -5.54 11.77
C ASP A 70 -54.41 -5.19 11.11
N GLN A 71 -54.12 -5.86 10.03
CA GLN A 71 -52.89 -5.67 9.21
C GLN A 71 -53.20 -5.10 7.82
N SER A 72 -54.41 -4.54 7.63
CA SER A 72 -54.84 -4.00 6.33
C SER A 72 -53.92 -2.90 5.81
N ASN A 73 -53.16 -2.19 6.69
CA ASN A 73 -52.18 -1.20 6.32
C ASN A 73 -50.96 -1.82 5.54
N ASN A 74 -50.76 -3.11 5.65
CA ASN A 74 -49.71 -3.83 4.93
C ASN A 74 -50.15 -4.38 3.57
N ALA A 75 -51.43 -4.25 3.23
CA ALA A 75 -51.99 -4.74 1.98
C ALA A 75 -51.39 -3.95 0.80
N GLY A 76 -50.86 -4.70 -0.17
CA GLY A 76 -50.20 -4.11 -1.37
C GLY A 76 -48.75 -3.71 -1.21
N ASN A 77 -48.15 -3.87 -0.03
CA ASN A 77 -46.74 -3.62 0.19
C ASN A 77 -45.88 -4.73 -0.44
N THR A 78 -44.69 -4.31 -0.90
CA THR A 78 -43.70 -5.22 -1.50
C THR A 78 -42.42 -5.24 -0.70
N PHE A 79 -41.83 -6.42 -0.57
CA PHE A 79 -40.51 -6.60 -0.03
C PHE A 79 -39.48 -6.65 -1.19
N SER A 80 -38.39 -5.89 -1.09
CA SER A 80 -37.25 -6.01 -1.98
C SER A 80 -35.96 -6.07 -1.19
N GLY A 81 -35.07 -6.96 -1.58
CA GLY A 81 -33.76 -7.09 -0.96
C GLY A 81 -32.75 -7.64 -1.95
N LYS A 82 -31.48 -7.47 -1.63
CA LYS A 82 -30.36 -8.09 -2.34
C LYS A 82 -29.62 -9.01 -1.39
N ILE A 83 -29.25 -10.19 -1.87
CA ILE A 83 -28.34 -11.08 -1.15
C ILE A 83 -26.94 -10.68 -1.55
N LEU A 84 -26.12 -10.35 -0.55
CA LEU A 84 -24.69 -10.08 -0.73
C LEU A 84 -23.90 -11.24 -0.14
N ILE A 85 -23.11 -11.91 -0.97
CA ILE A 85 -22.15 -12.92 -0.54
C ILE A 85 -20.78 -12.29 -0.66
N GLN A 86 -20.12 -12.09 0.48
CA GLN A 86 -18.78 -11.58 0.55
C GLN A 86 -17.83 -12.70 0.95
N LYS A 87 -16.74 -12.86 0.21
CA LYS A 87 -15.62 -13.67 0.66
C LYS A 87 -14.88 -12.85 1.73
N GLU A 88 -14.78 -13.36 2.95
CA GLU A 88 -13.84 -12.82 3.92
C GLU A 88 -12.43 -13.22 3.48
N PHE A 89 -11.61 -12.23 3.17
CA PHE A 89 -10.19 -12.45 2.98
C PHE A 89 -9.53 -12.43 4.36
N ILE A 90 -9.00 -13.56 4.78
CA ILE A 90 -8.00 -13.58 5.83
C ILE A 90 -6.73 -13.05 5.17
N PRO A 91 -6.25 -11.86 5.50
CA PRO A 91 -5.02 -11.35 4.91
C PRO A 91 -3.90 -12.33 5.21
N ILE A 92 -3.27 -12.85 4.16
CA ILE A 92 -2.03 -13.61 4.31
C ILE A 92 -0.95 -12.60 4.64
N VAL A 93 -0.24 -12.82 5.74
CA VAL A 93 0.87 -11.98 6.20
C VAL A 93 2.21 -12.70 6.06
N LEU A 94 3.29 -11.97 6.25
CA LEU A 94 4.63 -12.51 6.04
C LEU A 94 4.93 -13.75 6.90
N SER A 95 4.44 -13.77 8.14
CA SER A 95 4.58 -14.93 9.06
C SER A 95 3.89 -16.22 8.58
N ASP A 96 2.93 -16.12 7.65
CA ASP A 96 2.24 -17.31 7.10
C ASP A 96 3.06 -18.00 6.00
N VAL A 97 4.07 -17.33 5.47
CA VAL A 97 4.86 -17.81 4.33
C VAL A 97 6.35 -17.93 4.65
N CYS A 98 6.80 -17.38 5.77
CA CYS A 98 8.21 -17.26 6.12
C CYS A 98 8.54 -17.81 7.49
N THR A 99 9.77 -18.28 7.60
CA THR A 99 10.43 -18.68 8.85
C THR A 99 11.70 -17.84 9.04
N ASN A 100 12.30 -17.92 10.22
CA ASN A 100 13.55 -17.21 10.54
C ASN A 100 14.78 -17.67 9.73
N GLU A 101 14.63 -18.67 8.89
CA GLU A 101 15.70 -19.11 7.96
C GLU A 101 15.61 -18.46 6.58
N ASN A 102 14.49 -17.82 6.25
CA ASN A 102 14.25 -17.25 4.93
C ASN A 102 14.76 -15.82 4.81
N ASN A 103 15.36 -15.48 3.69
CA ASN A 103 15.74 -14.11 3.37
C ASN A 103 14.49 -13.24 3.23
N LEU A 104 14.54 -12.01 3.74
CA LEU A 104 13.40 -11.09 3.74
C LEU A 104 12.85 -10.82 2.33
N ALA A 105 13.73 -10.60 1.36
CA ALA A 105 13.31 -10.40 -0.03
C ALA A 105 12.57 -11.61 -0.60
N THR A 106 13.06 -12.82 -0.34
CA THR A 106 12.38 -14.07 -0.75
C THR A 106 11.02 -14.22 -0.06
N CYS A 107 10.90 -13.81 1.19
CA CYS A 107 9.65 -13.81 1.92
C CYS A 107 8.59 -12.94 1.24
N ILE A 108 8.96 -11.70 0.91
CA ILE A 108 8.05 -10.72 0.28
C ILE A 108 7.59 -11.21 -1.09
N THR A 109 8.52 -11.70 -1.91
CA THR A 109 8.19 -12.24 -3.25
C THR A 109 7.34 -13.51 -3.16
N THR A 110 7.58 -14.37 -2.16
CA THR A 110 6.76 -15.57 -1.92
C THR A 110 5.34 -15.17 -1.50
N LEU A 111 5.19 -14.17 -0.62
CA LEU A 111 3.89 -13.64 -0.21
C LEU A 111 3.11 -13.10 -1.41
N ALA A 112 3.76 -12.29 -2.24
CA ALA A 112 3.17 -11.72 -3.46
C ALA A 112 2.68 -12.80 -4.43
N ASN A 113 3.46 -13.87 -4.61
CA ASN A 113 3.13 -14.95 -5.55
C ASN A 113 2.12 -15.96 -5.01
N LYS A 114 1.82 -15.96 -3.71
CA LYS A 114 0.85 -16.89 -3.08
C LYS A 114 -0.58 -16.36 -3.08
N SER A 115 -0.79 -15.09 -3.36
CA SER A 115 -2.11 -14.48 -3.27
C SER A 115 -2.27 -13.34 -4.28
N GLU A 116 -3.51 -12.97 -4.53
CA GLU A 116 -3.83 -11.85 -5.41
C GLU A 116 -3.23 -10.53 -4.88
N PRO A 117 -2.70 -9.67 -5.75
CA PRO A 117 -2.13 -8.38 -5.34
C PRO A 117 -3.10 -7.50 -4.56
N SER A 118 -4.40 -7.60 -4.84
CA SER A 118 -5.46 -6.88 -4.10
C SER A 118 -5.58 -7.30 -2.62
N ILE A 119 -4.99 -8.44 -2.24
CA ILE A 119 -4.99 -8.96 -0.86
C ILE A 119 -3.70 -8.58 -0.14
N THR A 120 -2.56 -8.77 -0.80
CA THR A 120 -1.23 -8.52 -0.22
C THR A 120 -0.81 -7.07 -0.35
N ASN A 121 -1.42 -6.32 -1.27
CA ASN A 121 -0.99 -4.99 -1.71
C ASN A 121 0.47 -4.97 -2.21
N ILE A 122 0.95 -6.11 -2.71
CA ILE A 122 2.27 -6.26 -3.34
C ILE A 122 2.04 -6.57 -4.82
N TYR A 123 2.59 -5.76 -5.69
CA TYR A 123 2.44 -5.87 -7.13
C TYR A 123 3.78 -6.25 -7.77
N HIS A 124 3.77 -7.30 -8.59
CA HIS A 124 4.91 -7.70 -9.39
C HIS A 124 4.93 -6.89 -10.68
N HIS A 125 5.92 -6.02 -10.83
CA HIS A 125 6.05 -5.09 -11.96
C HIS A 125 6.71 -5.78 -13.16
N ASP A 126 6.13 -6.90 -13.60
CA ASP A 126 6.52 -7.60 -14.83
C ASP A 126 5.86 -6.97 -16.06
N ALA A 127 6.11 -7.55 -17.24
CA ALA A 127 5.57 -7.08 -18.52
C ALA A 127 4.03 -7.22 -18.64
N ASN A 128 3.37 -7.98 -17.73
CA ASN A 128 1.94 -8.20 -17.76
C ASN A 128 1.17 -7.21 -16.86
N LEU A 129 1.87 -6.53 -15.94
CA LEU A 129 1.24 -5.57 -15.05
C LEU A 129 0.96 -4.26 -15.79
N GLU A 130 -0.32 -3.97 -15.99
CA GLU A 130 -0.76 -2.75 -16.67
C GLU A 130 -0.23 -1.49 -15.94
N ASN A 131 0.40 -0.58 -16.69
CA ASN A 131 1.05 0.63 -16.19
C ASN A 131 2.18 0.38 -15.16
N GLY A 132 2.66 -0.85 -15.02
CA GLY A 132 3.80 -1.20 -14.16
C GLY A 132 5.13 -0.66 -14.68
N ALA A 133 6.18 -0.77 -13.87
CA ALA A 133 7.54 -0.32 -14.20
C ALA A 133 8.26 -1.23 -15.22
N GLU A 134 7.83 -2.48 -15.38
CA GLU A 134 8.45 -3.52 -16.23
C GLU A 134 9.91 -3.84 -15.82
N ASP A 135 10.21 -3.77 -14.52
CA ASP A 135 11.55 -3.98 -13.97
C ASP A 135 11.65 -5.26 -13.11
N ASN A 136 10.61 -6.09 -13.13
CA ASN A 136 10.46 -7.30 -12.32
C ASN A 136 10.53 -7.06 -10.80
N SER A 137 10.42 -5.82 -10.33
CA SER A 137 10.33 -5.53 -8.90
C SER A 137 8.98 -5.93 -8.31
N TYR A 138 8.96 -6.12 -6.99
CA TYR A 138 7.75 -6.34 -6.21
C TYR A 138 7.55 -5.13 -5.30
N ARG A 139 6.48 -4.34 -5.49
CA ARG A 139 6.26 -3.08 -4.78
C ARG A 139 4.97 -3.07 -3.99
N TYR A 140 5.03 -2.50 -2.78
CA TYR A 140 3.84 -2.25 -1.98
C TYR A 140 3.11 -1.01 -2.48
N ALA A 141 1.80 -1.15 -2.78
CA ALA A 141 0.97 -0.07 -3.32
C ALA A 141 -0.44 -0.08 -2.71
N GLY A 142 -0.96 1.10 -2.36
CA GLY A 142 -2.32 1.25 -1.80
C GLY A 142 -2.43 2.25 -0.66
N ALA A 143 -3.56 2.23 0.05
CA ALA A 143 -3.80 3.10 1.18
C ALA A 143 -2.94 2.71 2.41
N SER A 144 -2.49 3.69 3.19
CA SER A 144 -1.57 3.47 4.30
C SER A 144 -2.09 2.50 5.37
N ASN A 145 -3.40 2.47 5.59
CA ASN A 145 -4.05 1.61 6.60
C ASN A 145 -4.34 0.19 6.11
N SER A 146 -4.13 -0.09 4.83
CA SER A 146 -4.38 -1.43 4.24
C SER A 146 -3.09 -2.18 3.90
N ILE A 147 -1.92 -1.57 4.12
CA ILE A 147 -0.63 -2.16 3.74
C ILE A 147 0.16 -2.57 4.98
N ASN A 148 0.54 -3.84 5.04
CA ASN A 148 1.35 -4.43 6.11
C ASN A 148 2.83 -4.48 5.67
N ASN A 149 3.50 -3.33 5.68
CA ASN A 149 4.89 -3.19 5.24
C ASN A 149 5.80 -2.49 6.27
N TYR A 150 5.37 -2.40 7.53
CA TYR A 150 6.21 -1.84 8.57
C TYR A 150 7.33 -2.81 8.98
N ILE A 151 8.52 -2.28 9.19
CA ILE A 151 9.72 -3.00 9.60
C ILE A 151 10.46 -2.22 10.67
N CYS A 152 10.92 -2.90 11.71
CA CYS A 152 11.71 -2.33 12.78
C CYS A 152 13.19 -2.68 12.58
N LEU A 153 14.03 -1.68 12.43
CA LEU A 153 15.44 -1.85 12.12
C LEU A 153 16.33 -1.31 13.25
N GLY A 154 17.32 -2.09 13.65
CA GLY A 154 18.32 -1.64 14.63
C GLY A 154 17.80 -1.55 16.08
N SER A 155 16.65 -2.16 16.40
CA SER A 155 16.12 -2.24 17.76
C SER A 155 15.54 -3.61 18.05
N ASN A 156 15.79 -4.12 19.25
CA ASN A 156 15.22 -5.37 19.78
C ASN A 156 14.13 -5.12 20.84
N GLU A 157 13.72 -3.87 21.04
CA GLU A 157 12.66 -3.54 21.99
C GLU A 157 11.33 -4.13 21.52
N SER A 158 10.48 -4.54 22.48
CA SER A 158 9.16 -5.13 22.19
C SER A 158 8.27 -4.17 21.38
N THR A 159 8.31 -2.89 21.72
CA THR A 159 7.73 -1.82 20.91
C THR A 159 8.81 -1.18 20.08
N CYS A 160 8.62 -1.09 18.75
CA CYS A 160 9.61 -0.46 17.89
C CYS A 160 9.66 1.05 18.16
N PRO A 161 10.84 1.61 18.51
CA PRO A 161 10.98 3.05 18.63
C PRO A 161 10.75 3.76 17.28
N ASP A 162 10.20 4.96 17.29
CA ASP A 162 9.91 5.72 16.07
C ASP A 162 11.14 5.95 15.17
N ALA A 163 12.30 6.13 15.79
CA ALA A 163 13.57 6.29 15.07
C ALA A 163 14.02 5.02 14.33
N ASN A 164 13.52 3.86 14.76
CA ASN A 164 13.82 2.54 14.20
C ASN A 164 12.70 1.99 13.31
N LEU A 165 11.60 2.75 13.16
CA LEU A 165 10.46 2.33 12.37
C LEU A 165 10.61 2.78 10.92
N PHE A 166 10.59 1.80 10.02
CA PHE A 166 10.67 1.98 8.57
C PHE A 166 9.47 1.32 7.90
N ARG A 167 9.29 1.59 6.61
CA ARG A 167 8.34 0.88 5.75
C ARG A 167 9.07 0.34 4.53
N ILE A 168 8.67 -0.85 4.08
CA ILE A 168 9.22 -1.49 2.89
C ILE A 168 8.56 -0.87 1.66
N ILE A 169 9.37 -0.34 0.74
CA ILE A 169 8.91 0.11 -0.59
C ILE A 169 8.67 -1.10 -1.47
N GLY A 170 9.61 -2.04 -1.48
CA GLY A 170 9.53 -3.22 -2.31
C GLY A 170 10.81 -4.05 -2.33
N VAL A 171 10.82 -5.05 -3.20
CA VAL A 171 11.99 -5.85 -3.54
C VAL A 171 12.39 -5.51 -4.97
N PHE A 172 13.65 -5.11 -5.13
CA PHE A 172 14.26 -4.73 -6.40
C PHE A 172 15.44 -5.68 -6.64
N GLU A 173 15.38 -6.44 -7.72
CA GLU A 173 16.25 -7.60 -7.93
C GLU A 173 16.12 -8.57 -6.74
N ASP A 174 17.10 -8.62 -5.84
CA ASP A 174 17.12 -9.45 -4.64
C ASP A 174 17.25 -8.65 -3.33
N GLN A 175 17.15 -7.33 -3.40
CA GLN A 175 17.31 -6.43 -2.27
C GLN A 175 15.99 -5.79 -1.84
N THR A 176 15.77 -5.67 -0.52
CA THR A 176 14.60 -5.01 0.04
C THR A 176 14.87 -3.53 0.24
N LYS A 177 14.15 -2.66 -0.49
CA LYS A 177 14.21 -1.20 -0.33
C LYS A 177 13.27 -0.74 0.77
N VAL A 178 13.79 0.09 1.67
CA VAL A 178 13.05 0.64 2.82
C VAL A 178 13.13 2.16 2.86
N ILE A 179 12.16 2.77 3.55
CA ILE A 179 12.11 4.22 3.81
C ILE A 179 11.74 4.46 5.26
N GLN A 180 12.39 5.41 5.93
CA GLN A 180 12.09 5.75 7.31
C GLN A 180 10.70 6.37 7.44
N VAL A 181 9.98 6.05 8.54
CA VAL A 181 8.63 6.58 8.77
C VAL A 181 8.69 8.04 9.20
N THR A 182 9.54 8.35 10.17
CA THR A 182 9.68 9.71 10.71
C THR A 182 10.54 10.59 9.80
N PRO A 183 10.00 11.69 9.26
CA PRO A 183 10.77 12.57 8.39
C PRO A 183 11.70 13.50 9.18
N PHE A 184 12.82 13.82 8.59
CA PHE A 184 13.73 14.91 8.99
C PHE A 184 13.38 16.20 8.26
N TYR A 185 14.12 17.27 8.51
CA TYR A 185 13.87 18.58 7.91
C TYR A 185 15.18 19.29 7.62
N ASP A 186 15.51 19.45 6.34
CA ASP A 186 16.70 20.16 5.88
C ASP A 186 16.55 20.60 4.40
N ARG A 187 17.60 21.24 3.88
CA ARG A 187 17.77 21.52 2.46
C ARG A 187 18.25 20.27 1.73
N TRP A 188 17.90 20.19 0.44
CA TRP A 188 18.51 19.20 -0.44
C TRP A 188 20.02 19.48 -0.62
N ASP A 189 20.36 20.78 -0.79
CA ASP A 189 21.73 21.26 -0.78
C ASP A 189 21.83 22.69 -0.24
N ALA A 190 22.84 22.95 0.60
CA ALA A 190 23.04 24.26 1.22
C ALA A 190 23.50 25.32 0.21
N ASP A 191 24.28 24.91 -0.80
CA ASP A 191 24.86 25.79 -1.82
C ASP A 191 23.94 25.95 -3.05
N ASP A 192 22.68 25.47 -2.96
CA ASP A 192 21.68 25.53 -4.03
C ASP A 192 22.11 24.83 -5.33
N SER A 193 22.91 23.76 -5.20
CA SER A 193 23.26 22.87 -6.32
C SER A 193 22.39 21.63 -6.32
N ASN A 194 21.94 21.17 -7.47
CA ASN A 194 21.24 19.89 -7.56
C ASN A 194 22.13 18.71 -7.99
N THR A 195 23.43 18.80 -7.70
CA THR A 195 24.39 17.69 -7.90
C THR A 195 24.41 16.81 -6.67
N TRP A 196 23.73 15.65 -6.73
CA TRP A 196 23.55 14.77 -5.57
C TRP A 196 24.87 14.36 -4.91
N SER A 197 25.85 13.94 -5.69
CA SER A 197 27.14 13.42 -5.16
C SER A 197 27.90 14.38 -4.25
N THR A 198 27.67 15.68 -4.40
CA THR A 198 28.33 16.74 -3.61
C THR A 198 27.36 17.47 -2.69
N SER A 199 26.07 17.13 -2.70
CA SER A 199 25.07 17.84 -1.89
C SER A 199 25.30 17.65 -0.39
N SER A 200 24.93 18.70 0.36
CA SER A 200 25.01 18.68 1.83
C SER A 200 24.13 17.57 2.41
N LEU A 201 22.97 17.28 1.80
CA LEU A 201 22.08 16.20 2.25
C LEU A 201 22.69 14.81 2.03
N ASN A 202 23.28 14.53 0.88
CA ASN A 202 24.00 13.27 0.65
C ASN A 202 25.15 13.08 1.63
N THR A 203 25.91 14.16 1.90
CA THR A 203 27.00 14.15 2.88
C THR A 203 26.48 13.82 4.29
N TYR A 204 25.38 14.44 4.72
CA TYR A 204 24.73 14.14 5.99
C TYR A 204 24.25 12.68 6.06
N LEU A 205 23.55 12.22 5.03
CA LEU A 205 22.96 10.87 4.97
C LEU A 205 24.02 9.77 5.05
N ASN A 206 25.12 9.91 4.31
CA ASN A 206 26.19 8.90 4.24
C ASN A 206 27.33 9.15 5.25
N GLY A 207 27.21 10.18 6.07
CA GLY A 207 28.10 10.48 7.19
C GLY A 207 27.40 10.31 8.54
N THR A 208 26.86 11.40 9.07
CA THR A 208 26.27 11.45 10.43
C THR A 208 25.09 10.50 10.59
N TYR A 209 24.14 10.52 9.64
CA TYR A 209 22.98 9.65 9.72
C TYR A 209 23.38 8.16 9.64
N LEU A 210 24.18 7.77 8.65
CA LEU A 210 24.64 6.38 8.51
C LEU A 210 25.36 5.90 9.77
N THR A 211 26.23 6.74 10.37
CA THR A 211 26.93 6.41 11.63
C THR A 211 25.94 6.22 12.78
N SER A 212 24.85 6.98 12.83
CA SER A 212 23.83 6.87 13.89
C SER A 212 23.05 5.55 13.85
N LEU A 213 23.05 4.84 12.72
CA LEU A 213 22.39 3.53 12.57
C LEU A 213 23.16 2.37 13.24
N GLY A 214 24.40 2.63 13.72
CA GLY A 214 25.20 1.64 14.44
C GLY A 214 25.39 0.34 13.63
N THR A 215 25.14 -0.82 14.26
CA THR A 215 25.31 -2.16 13.62
C THR A 215 24.35 -2.41 12.45
N LEU A 216 23.29 -1.63 12.31
CA LEU A 216 22.42 -1.76 11.14
C LEU A 216 23.18 -1.45 9.83
N THR A 217 24.24 -0.64 9.88
CA THR A 217 25.06 -0.30 8.70
C THR A 217 25.60 -1.50 7.96
N ASP A 218 25.86 -2.63 8.66
CA ASP A 218 26.36 -3.88 8.08
C ASP A 218 25.31 -4.62 7.26
N LYS A 219 24.04 -4.28 7.44
CA LYS A 219 22.91 -4.86 6.73
C LYS A 219 22.42 -3.99 5.56
N ILE A 220 23.02 -2.81 5.38
CA ILE A 220 22.67 -1.86 4.32
C ILE A 220 23.65 -2.03 3.16
N ALA A 221 23.10 -2.35 2.00
CA ALA A 221 23.86 -2.52 0.77
C ALA A 221 24.43 -1.18 0.28
N THR A 222 25.63 -1.22 -0.28
CA THR A 222 26.12 -0.12 -1.10
C THR A 222 25.47 -0.23 -2.47
N THR A 223 24.73 0.80 -2.88
CA THR A 223 23.92 0.80 -4.08
C THR A 223 24.39 1.88 -5.04
N THR A 224 24.38 1.58 -6.33
CA THR A 224 24.61 2.55 -7.39
C THR A 224 23.32 3.32 -7.69
N TRP A 225 23.15 4.46 -7.02
CA TRP A 225 21.98 5.32 -7.21
C TRP A 225 22.06 6.06 -8.54
N LYS A 226 20.97 6.02 -9.34
CA LYS A 226 20.81 6.86 -10.53
C LYS A 226 20.41 8.27 -10.09
N VAL A 227 21.27 9.26 -10.33
CA VAL A 227 21.09 10.62 -9.81
C VAL A 227 21.10 11.69 -10.90
N GLY A 228 20.95 11.29 -12.14
CA GLY A 228 20.89 12.21 -13.27
C GLY A 228 19.56 12.94 -13.42
N GLY A 229 18.49 12.39 -12.84
CA GLY A 229 17.13 12.94 -12.90
C GLY A 229 16.56 13.00 -14.31
N GLY A 230 15.51 13.79 -14.49
CA GLY A 230 14.84 14.00 -15.78
C GLY A 230 14.42 15.47 -15.98
N THR A 231 13.84 15.75 -17.15
CA THR A 231 13.25 17.07 -17.40
C THR A 231 11.93 17.24 -16.66
N TYR A 232 11.43 18.44 -16.56
CA TYR A 232 10.08 18.74 -16.07
C TYR A 232 9.02 17.86 -16.75
N ALA A 233 9.08 17.77 -18.09
CA ALA A 233 8.12 16.98 -18.87
C ALA A 233 8.20 15.48 -18.57
N ASN A 234 9.40 14.94 -18.33
CA ASN A 234 9.61 13.52 -18.12
C ASN A 234 9.23 13.05 -16.71
N ILE A 235 9.26 13.94 -15.72
CA ILE A 235 9.01 13.61 -14.31
C ILE A 235 7.66 14.17 -13.86
N GLN A 236 7.46 15.46 -13.92
CA GLN A 236 6.32 16.11 -13.26
C GLN A 236 5.01 15.96 -14.04
N THR A 237 5.05 15.93 -15.38
CA THR A 237 3.86 15.85 -16.23
C THR A 237 3.70 14.53 -16.95
N SER A 238 4.40 13.50 -16.47
CA SER A 238 4.34 12.13 -17.00
C SER A 238 3.69 11.17 -16.00
N VAL A 239 3.26 10.02 -16.50
CA VAL A 239 2.75 8.90 -15.68
C VAL A 239 3.91 8.10 -15.06
N PRO A 240 3.70 7.35 -13.96
CA PRO A 240 4.75 6.63 -13.22
C PRO A 240 5.69 5.78 -14.08
N LYS A 241 5.16 5.10 -15.08
CA LYS A 241 5.98 4.27 -15.99
C LYS A 241 7.01 5.12 -16.75
N THR A 242 6.61 6.28 -17.24
CA THR A 242 7.53 7.20 -17.94
C THR A 242 8.51 7.81 -16.94
N VAL A 243 8.03 8.23 -15.77
CA VAL A 243 8.89 8.76 -14.69
C VAL A 243 9.97 7.76 -14.33
N TYR A 244 9.62 6.51 -14.05
CA TYR A 244 10.56 5.44 -13.77
C TYR A 244 11.61 5.26 -14.87
N GLN A 245 11.20 5.24 -16.15
CA GLN A 245 12.12 5.07 -17.27
C GLN A 245 13.20 6.15 -17.33
N TYR A 246 12.86 7.40 -16.98
CA TYR A 246 13.82 8.51 -16.98
C TYR A 246 14.62 8.64 -15.68
N GLU A 247 14.11 8.14 -14.56
CA GLU A 247 14.85 8.15 -13.29
C GLU A 247 15.83 6.98 -13.17
N VAL A 248 15.38 5.77 -13.46
CA VAL A 248 16.10 4.52 -13.15
C VAL A 248 16.19 3.58 -14.34
N GLY A 249 15.20 3.56 -15.22
CA GLY A 249 15.04 2.63 -16.32
C GLY A 249 15.95 2.90 -17.52
N SER A 250 15.53 2.42 -18.69
CA SER A 250 16.36 2.42 -19.91
C SER A 250 16.66 3.81 -20.48
N SER A 251 15.85 4.82 -20.14
CA SER A 251 16.04 6.22 -20.56
C SER A 251 16.76 7.07 -19.51
N ALA A 252 17.17 6.47 -18.40
CA ALA A 252 17.86 7.18 -17.33
C ALA A 252 19.26 7.65 -17.77
N SER A 253 19.66 8.80 -17.24
CA SER A 253 21.03 9.29 -17.39
C SER A 253 22.03 8.30 -16.80
N SER A 254 23.24 8.25 -17.38
CA SER A 254 24.35 7.46 -16.84
C SER A 254 24.97 8.03 -15.57
N THR A 255 24.50 9.20 -15.10
CA THR A 255 25.01 9.82 -13.87
C THR A 255 24.60 9.00 -12.65
N THR A 256 25.57 8.52 -11.90
CA THR A 256 25.38 7.67 -10.74
C THR A 256 26.14 8.16 -9.52
N ASN A 257 25.78 7.66 -8.34
CA ASN A 257 26.50 7.85 -7.10
C ASN A 257 26.43 6.56 -6.26
N ASP A 258 27.56 5.97 -5.93
CA ASP A 258 27.62 4.81 -5.05
C ASP A 258 27.52 5.28 -3.59
N ALA A 259 26.48 4.83 -2.93
CA ALA A 259 26.20 5.21 -1.54
C ALA A 259 25.30 4.18 -0.85
N LYS A 260 25.35 4.14 0.48
CA LYS A 260 24.42 3.29 1.26
C LYS A 260 23.05 3.92 1.37
N ILE A 261 22.97 5.22 1.63
CA ILE A 261 21.71 5.93 1.90
C ILE A 261 21.41 6.93 0.78
N GLY A 262 20.18 6.91 0.30
CA GLY A 262 19.60 7.90 -0.60
C GLY A 262 18.26 8.40 -0.11
N LEU A 263 17.42 8.88 -1.03
CA LEU A 263 16.03 9.20 -0.81
C LEU A 263 15.17 8.37 -1.76
N MET A 264 13.83 8.41 -1.58
CA MET A 264 12.92 7.85 -2.57
C MET A 264 13.07 8.56 -3.91
N TYR A 265 12.84 7.86 -5.00
CA TYR A 265 12.59 8.45 -6.31
C TYR A 265 11.15 9.01 -6.39
N VAL A 266 10.86 9.89 -7.35
CA VAL A 266 9.48 10.28 -7.64
C VAL A 266 8.66 9.05 -8.02
N SER A 267 9.21 8.15 -8.84
CA SER A 267 8.56 6.90 -9.22
C SER A 267 8.27 5.96 -8.04
N ASP A 268 9.09 5.95 -6.99
CA ASP A 268 8.77 5.19 -5.76
C ASP A 268 7.49 5.73 -5.11
N TYR A 269 7.38 7.06 -4.98
CA TYR A 269 6.20 7.73 -4.44
C TYR A 269 4.95 7.44 -5.28
N GLU A 270 5.06 7.54 -6.58
CA GLU A 270 3.95 7.34 -7.50
C GLU A 270 3.47 5.89 -7.48
N TYR A 271 4.39 4.93 -7.51
CA TYR A 271 4.05 3.51 -7.39
C TYR A 271 3.60 3.08 -5.98
N GLY A 272 3.80 3.90 -4.96
CA GLY A 272 3.21 3.71 -3.63
C GLY A 272 1.69 3.85 -3.59
N ALA A 273 1.08 4.50 -4.57
CA ALA A 273 -0.37 4.60 -4.73
C ALA A 273 -0.98 3.32 -5.30
N SER A 274 -2.27 3.10 -5.05
CA SER A 274 -3.02 2.01 -5.68
C SER A 274 -2.92 2.07 -7.22
N PRO A 275 -2.99 0.92 -7.95
CA PRO A 275 -2.85 0.87 -9.41
C PRO A 275 -3.77 1.80 -10.18
N SER A 276 -4.95 2.12 -9.65
CA SER A 276 -5.87 3.09 -10.25
C SER A 276 -5.28 4.50 -10.40
N ALA A 277 -4.22 4.82 -9.65
CA ALA A 277 -3.51 6.10 -9.74
C ALA A 277 -2.35 6.08 -10.75
N TRP A 278 -1.93 4.94 -11.28
CA TRP A 278 -0.74 4.85 -12.15
C TRP A 278 -0.94 5.44 -13.56
N THR A 279 -2.12 5.96 -13.82
CA THR A 279 -2.45 6.75 -15.03
C THR A 279 -2.44 8.26 -14.78
N LEU A 280 -2.27 8.68 -13.51
CA LEU A 280 -2.16 10.08 -13.14
C LEU A 280 -0.74 10.60 -13.42
N VAL A 281 -0.63 11.92 -13.58
CA VAL A 281 0.68 12.59 -13.67
C VAL A 281 1.05 13.23 -12.34
N GLY A 282 2.31 13.50 -12.11
CA GLY A 282 2.77 14.12 -10.86
C GLY A 282 2.06 15.43 -10.56
N TYR A 283 1.91 16.31 -11.57
CA TYR A 283 1.21 17.58 -11.47
C TYR A 283 0.45 17.91 -12.76
N ASN A 284 -0.77 18.40 -12.60
CA ASN A 284 -1.58 18.96 -13.68
C ASN A 284 -2.18 20.30 -13.22
N SER A 285 -1.80 21.41 -13.86
CA SER A 285 -2.26 22.74 -13.47
C SER A 285 -3.73 23.03 -13.82
N SER A 286 -4.26 22.35 -14.84
CA SER A 286 -5.63 22.57 -15.34
C SER A 286 -6.65 21.63 -14.69
N ASP A 287 -6.23 20.48 -14.19
CA ASP A 287 -7.12 19.46 -13.65
C ASP A 287 -6.45 18.67 -12.51
N ALA A 288 -6.78 19.04 -11.27
CA ALA A 288 -6.23 18.38 -10.08
C ALA A 288 -6.63 16.90 -9.97
N THR A 289 -7.74 16.47 -10.62
CA THR A 289 -8.18 15.09 -10.60
C THR A 289 -7.34 14.17 -11.48
N LYS A 290 -6.55 14.74 -12.39
CA LYS A 290 -5.60 14.04 -13.26
C LYS A 290 -4.17 14.03 -12.72
N SER A 291 -3.97 14.52 -11.51
CA SER A 291 -2.66 14.55 -10.85
C SER A 291 -2.65 13.74 -9.56
N TYR A 292 -1.45 13.50 -9.04
CA TYR A 292 -1.24 12.79 -7.77
C TYR A 292 -1.89 13.46 -6.54
N ARG A 293 -2.41 14.67 -6.67
CA ARG A 293 -3.34 15.26 -5.68
C ARG A 293 -4.56 14.40 -5.42
N ALA A 294 -5.03 13.66 -6.43
CA ALA A 294 -6.19 12.77 -6.31
C ALA A 294 -5.87 11.45 -5.59
N SER A 295 -4.59 11.06 -5.48
CA SER A 295 -4.18 9.75 -4.93
C SER A 295 -3.92 9.74 -3.42
N ARG A 296 -4.01 10.87 -2.71
CA ARG A 296 -3.61 11.03 -1.30
C ARG A 296 -4.15 9.97 -0.34
N SER A 297 -5.40 9.61 -0.49
CA SER A 297 -6.05 8.61 0.38
C SER A 297 -5.71 7.15 0.01
N ILE A 298 -5.12 6.94 -1.16
CA ILE A 298 -4.77 5.62 -1.71
C ILE A 298 -3.26 5.47 -1.97
N ASN A 299 -2.45 6.34 -1.37
CA ASN A 299 -0.99 6.33 -1.46
C ASN A 299 -0.37 6.29 -0.05
N TRP A 300 0.23 5.16 0.30
CA TRP A 300 0.82 4.99 1.62
C TRP A 300 2.08 5.84 1.86
N MET A 301 2.72 6.29 0.79
CA MET A 301 3.92 7.14 0.91
C MET A 301 3.59 8.61 1.14
N TYR A 302 2.33 9.02 0.94
CA TYR A 302 1.92 10.40 1.17
C TYR A 302 1.86 10.75 2.66
N LEU A 303 2.60 11.81 3.05
CA LEU A 303 2.70 12.26 4.44
C LEU A 303 1.79 13.46 4.79
N GLY A 304 1.24 14.17 3.81
CA GLY A 304 0.62 15.48 4.04
C GLY A 304 1.63 16.60 4.31
N LEU A 305 2.90 16.36 4.10
CA LEU A 305 4.02 17.29 4.26
C LEU A 305 4.81 17.36 2.96
N SER A 306 5.41 18.52 2.67
CA SER A 306 6.30 18.62 1.52
C SER A 306 7.64 17.96 1.85
N GLU A 307 8.11 17.05 0.97
CA GLU A 307 9.35 16.31 1.18
C GLU A 307 10.18 16.18 -0.10
N TRP A 308 11.49 16.13 0.06
CA TRP A 308 12.44 15.93 -1.02
C TRP A 308 12.46 14.49 -1.53
N THR A 309 12.70 14.33 -2.83
CA THR A 309 13.12 13.09 -3.48
C THR A 309 14.59 13.19 -3.88
N ILE A 310 15.19 12.07 -4.31
CA ILE A 310 16.56 12.08 -4.86
C ILE A 310 16.60 12.68 -6.27
N SER A 311 15.47 12.80 -6.93
CA SER A 311 15.34 13.16 -8.35
C SER A 311 15.54 14.65 -8.56
N ARG A 312 16.45 15.00 -9.47
CA ARG A 312 16.72 16.38 -9.84
C ARG A 312 16.11 16.76 -11.19
N ILE A 313 15.98 18.05 -11.46
CA ILE A 313 15.74 18.54 -12.82
C ILE A 313 17.06 18.51 -13.59
N SER A 314 17.12 17.71 -14.67
CA SER A 314 18.34 17.54 -15.47
C SER A 314 18.69 18.78 -16.28
N THR A 315 17.74 19.67 -16.54
CA THR A 315 17.89 20.92 -17.30
C THR A 315 18.12 22.15 -16.41
N SER A 316 18.20 21.96 -15.09
CA SER A 316 18.52 22.99 -14.11
C SER A 316 19.77 22.61 -13.33
N SER A 317 20.52 23.58 -12.82
CA SER A 317 21.64 23.34 -11.93
C SER A 317 21.29 23.45 -10.45
N TYR A 318 20.05 23.82 -10.10
CA TYR A 318 19.65 24.12 -8.71
C TYR A 318 18.26 23.59 -8.31
N ASN A 319 17.45 23.08 -9.23
CA ASN A 319 16.13 22.55 -8.87
C ASN A 319 16.12 21.02 -8.73
N SER A 320 15.46 20.56 -7.66
CA SER A 320 15.16 19.16 -7.41
C SER A 320 13.67 18.93 -7.24
N PHE A 321 13.20 17.71 -7.50
CA PHE A 321 11.79 17.34 -7.34
C PHE A 321 11.49 16.98 -5.88
N GLY A 322 10.28 17.33 -5.46
CA GLY A 322 9.70 16.93 -4.19
C GLY A 322 8.23 16.58 -4.33
N VAL A 323 7.73 15.88 -3.33
CA VAL A 323 6.29 15.67 -3.13
C VAL A 323 5.78 16.80 -2.27
N LEU A 324 4.72 17.49 -2.70
CA LEU A 324 4.14 18.59 -1.95
C LEU A 324 3.12 18.09 -0.91
N ASN A 325 2.76 18.97 0.02
CA ASN A 325 1.76 18.70 1.05
C ASN A 325 0.35 18.44 0.50
N ASP A 326 0.09 18.73 -0.76
CA ASP A 326 -1.15 18.40 -1.45
C ASP A 326 -1.07 17.09 -2.26
N GLY A 327 0.05 16.37 -2.19
CA GLY A 327 0.29 15.10 -2.85
C GLY A 327 0.78 15.20 -4.30
N SER A 328 0.89 16.40 -4.86
CA SER A 328 1.47 16.59 -6.19
C SER A 328 3.00 16.47 -6.16
N VAL A 329 3.58 16.17 -7.31
CA VAL A 329 5.03 16.23 -7.52
C VAL A 329 5.36 17.58 -8.14
N ASP A 330 6.20 18.36 -7.50
CA ASP A 330 6.68 19.64 -8.01
C ASP A 330 8.18 19.78 -7.79
N ASN A 331 8.76 20.85 -8.24
CA ASN A 331 10.18 21.13 -8.11
C ASN A 331 10.43 22.46 -7.41
N GLY A 332 11.59 22.58 -6.82
CA GLY A 332 12.02 23.83 -6.18
C GLY A 332 13.53 23.93 -6.03
N PRO A 333 14.03 25.12 -5.67
CA PRO A 333 15.45 25.32 -5.40
C PRO A 333 15.96 24.38 -4.31
N ALA A 334 17.09 23.74 -4.55
CA ALA A 334 17.71 22.77 -3.64
C ALA A 334 17.97 23.33 -2.23
N ARG A 335 18.15 24.64 -2.09
CA ARG A 335 18.28 25.34 -0.80
C ARG A 335 16.97 25.47 0.00
N THR A 336 15.82 25.06 -0.55
CA THR A 336 14.55 25.14 0.16
C THR A 336 14.54 24.13 1.31
N LEU A 337 14.01 24.55 2.46
CA LEU A 337 13.83 23.65 3.60
C LEU A 337 12.56 22.83 3.40
N LEU A 338 12.71 21.51 3.21
CA LEU A 338 11.60 20.56 3.16
C LEU A 338 11.87 19.37 4.09
N ARG A 339 10.86 18.50 4.23
CA ARG A 339 11.08 17.21 4.87
C ARG A 339 11.85 16.29 3.92
N PHE A 340 12.48 15.26 4.50
CA PHE A 340 13.05 14.15 3.75
C PHE A 340 13.01 12.89 4.60
N ARG A 341 12.95 11.74 3.95
CA ARG A 341 13.03 10.44 4.60
C ARG A 341 14.18 9.64 4.00
N PRO A 342 15.18 9.24 4.81
CA PRO A 342 16.22 8.32 4.35
C PRO A 342 15.63 7.04 3.77
N SER A 343 16.17 6.59 2.64
CA SER A 343 15.81 5.35 1.97
C SER A 343 17.07 4.58 1.62
N PHE A 344 17.03 3.26 1.74
CA PHE A 344 18.17 2.40 1.45
C PHE A 344 17.74 0.97 1.12
N TYR A 345 18.68 0.20 0.62
CA TYR A 345 18.49 -1.20 0.30
C TYR A 345 19.14 -2.07 1.38
N LEU A 346 18.41 -3.07 1.85
CA LEU A 346 18.96 -4.10 2.73
C LEU A 346 19.68 -5.16 1.89
N GLU A 347 20.78 -5.68 2.42
CA GLU A 347 21.51 -6.80 1.83
C GLU A 347 20.58 -8.02 1.66
N PHE A 348 20.76 -8.80 0.60
CA PHE A 348 20.00 -10.04 0.38
C PHE A 348 20.12 -11.03 1.53
N SER A 349 21.25 -11.04 2.24
CA SER A 349 21.51 -11.91 3.39
C SER A 349 20.62 -11.64 4.60
N VAL A 350 19.91 -10.50 4.64
CA VAL A 350 19.00 -10.15 5.74
C VAL A 350 17.84 -11.12 5.80
N LYS A 351 17.67 -11.75 6.98
CA LYS A 351 16.62 -12.76 7.20
C LYS A 351 15.43 -12.19 7.96
N TYR A 352 14.26 -12.67 7.61
CA TYR A 352 13.04 -12.49 8.40
C TYR A 352 13.17 -13.21 9.75
N VAL A 353 12.72 -12.58 10.83
CA VAL A 353 12.68 -13.21 12.16
C VAL A 353 11.24 -13.35 12.64
N SER A 354 10.45 -12.28 12.60
CA SER A 354 9.08 -12.27 13.09
C SER A 354 8.32 -11.03 12.58
N GLY A 355 7.06 -10.92 12.96
CA GLY A 355 6.21 -9.77 12.71
C GLY A 355 5.34 -9.91 11.47
N SER A 356 4.14 -9.35 11.54
CA SER A 356 3.14 -9.37 10.47
C SER A 356 3.26 -8.21 9.48
N GLY A 357 4.11 -7.22 9.78
CA GLY A 357 4.27 -6.00 8.99
C GLY A 357 3.25 -4.90 9.29
N THR A 358 2.41 -5.08 10.31
CA THR A 358 1.57 -3.99 10.82
C THR A 358 2.39 -3.01 11.66
N GLN A 359 1.90 -1.81 11.90
CA GLN A 359 2.61 -0.83 12.73
C GLN A 359 2.81 -1.32 14.17
N SER A 360 1.82 -2.04 14.73
CA SER A 360 1.88 -2.60 16.08
C SER A 360 2.71 -3.88 16.18
N ASP A 361 2.92 -4.57 15.06
CA ASP A 361 3.73 -5.79 14.95
C ASP A 361 4.61 -5.71 13.68
N PRO A 362 5.59 -4.80 13.66
CA PRO A 362 6.45 -4.61 12.50
C PRO A 362 7.38 -5.80 12.29
N ILE A 363 7.75 -6.05 11.03
CA ILE A 363 8.71 -7.08 10.65
C ILE A 363 10.00 -6.87 11.44
N ARG A 364 10.57 -7.97 11.95
CA ARG A 364 11.88 -8.03 12.61
C ARG A 364 12.84 -8.82 11.75
N ILE A 365 14.08 -8.41 11.78
CA ILE A 365 15.18 -9.04 11.03
C ILE A 365 16.31 -9.45 11.97
N ASN A 366 17.14 -10.41 11.52
CA ASN A 366 18.32 -10.90 12.26
C ASN A 366 19.39 -9.82 12.45
#